data_247edc3359baa7a156fe0579e2f0cf8a
#
_entry.id   247edc3359baa7a156fe0579e2f0cf8a
#
_cell.length_a   1.000
_cell.length_b   1.000
_cell.length_c   1.000
_cell.angle_alpha   90.00
_cell.angle_beta   90.00
_cell.angle_gamma   90.00
#
_symmetry.space_group_name_H-M   'P 1'
#
loop_
_entity.id
_entity.type
_entity.pdbx_description
1 polymer ?
#
loop_
_entity_poly.entity_id
_entity_poly.type
_entity_poly.pdbx_seq_one_letter_code
_entity_poly.pdbx_strand_id
1 'polypeptide(L)'
;MLCFKRGEGLTFGVGEMLLLLGAFFWTAHIIVVDKLAAHIRPFHFSLGQFIVCALLSLVSMFIFEEPTLAAIWSGKEMILYCGILSGAVGYTMQIIGQKGANPTLAAIVLSTESVFSAIGGMIFGIDSISLIGYLGCAVIFVGIIISQIDISGKKKLKE
;
A
#
# COMPACT_ATOMS: atom_id res chain seq x y z
N MET A 1 8.39 5.91 5.17
CA MET A 1 9.80 5.69 5.53
C MET A 1 10.38 7.01 6.02
N LEU A 2 10.56 7.18 7.32
CA LEU A 2 11.13 8.39 7.91
C LEU A 2 12.61 8.46 7.50
N CYS A 3 12.94 9.31 6.52
CA CYS A 3 14.33 9.55 6.14
C CYS A 3 15.00 10.39 7.22
N PHE A 4 15.74 9.75 8.12
CA PHE A 4 16.70 10.42 8.98
C PHE A 4 17.84 10.96 8.11
N LYS A 5 17.75 12.20 7.69
CA LYS A 5 18.91 12.91 7.17
C LYS A 5 19.88 13.15 8.34
N ARG A 6 21.07 12.61 8.21
CA ARG A 6 22.15 12.73 9.21
C ARG A 6 22.50 14.21 9.38
N GLY A 7 22.06 14.82 10.49
CA GLY A 7 22.45 16.18 10.88
C GLY A 7 21.36 17.24 10.97
N GLU A 8 20.13 16.96 10.50
CA GLU A 8 18.99 17.85 10.72
C GLU A 8 18.03 17.19 11.69
N GLY A 9 17.63 17.93 12.75
CA GLY A 9 16.64 17.46 13.71
C GLY A 9 15.34 17.06 13.01
N LEU A 10 14.43 16.39 13.71
CA LEU A 10 13.09 16.01 13.23
C LEU A 10 12.35 17.25 12.68
N THR A 11 12.58 17.57 11.42
CA THR A 11 11.82 18.60 10.71
C THR A 11 10.66 17.92 10.02
N PHE A 12 9.47 18.13 10.56
CA PHE A 12 8.24 17.73 9.86
C PHE A 12 8.07 18.64 8.64
N GLY A 13 8.45 18.13 7.48
CA GLY A 13 8.25 18.81 6.21
C GLY A 13 6.85 18.51 5.63
N VAL A 14 6.52 19.18 4.55
CA VAL A 14 5.26 19.00 3.82
C VAL A 14 5.12 17.54 3.34
N GLY A 15 6.23 16.87 2.99
CA GLY A 15 6.24 15.48 2.56
C GLY A 15 5.77 14.51 3.64
N GLU A 16 6.24 14.68 4.87
CA GLU A 16 5.83 13.85 6.01
C GLU A 16 4.36 14.05 6.37
N MET A 17 3.86 15.29 6.28
CA MET A 17 2.44 15.57 6.48
C MET A 17 1.57 14.90 5.41
N LEU A 18 1.99 14.93 4.15
CA LEU A 18 1.29 14.25 3.06
C LEU A 18 1.28 12.73 3.23
N LEU A 19 2.38 12.14 3.71
CA LEU A 19 2.46 10.72 4.02
C LEU A 19 1.51 10.33 5.16
N LEU A 20 1.42 11.12 6.23
CA LEU A 20 0.48 10.91 7.32
C LEU A 20 -0.97 11.00 6.84
N LEU A 21 -1.28 11.99 6.03
CA LEU A 21 -2.60 12.13 5.41
C LEU A 21 -2.93 10.93 4.52
N GLY A 22 -1.97 10.49 3.71
CA GLY A 22 -2.09 9.27 2.90
C GLY A 22 -2.36 8.02 3.73
N ALA A 23 -1.65 7.85 4.85
CA ALA A 23 -1.86 6.74 5.77
C ALA A 23 -3.26 6.75 6.39
N PHE A 24 -3.79 7.93 6.71
CA PHE A 24 -5.17 8.10 7.20
C PHE A 24 -6.20 7.65 6.14
N PHE A 25 -6.06 8.11 4.90
CA PHE A 25 -6.94 7.69 3.80
C PHE A 25 -6.81 6.19 3.50
N TRP A 26 -5.61 5.65 3.57
CA TRP A 26 -5.39 4.22 3.40
C TRP A 26 -6.09 3.39 4.47
N THR A 27 -6.02 3.83 5.72
CA THR A 27 -6.75 3.17 6.83
C THR A 27 -8.25 3.21 6.61
N ALA A 28 -8.79 4.37 6.21
CA ALA A 28 -10.20 4.51 5.87
C ALA A 28 -10.59 3.56 4.72
N HIS A 29 -9.76 3.45 3.69
CA HIS A 29 -9.95 2.54 2.57
C HIS A 29 -10.04 1.08 3.04
N ILE A 30 -9.13 0.60 3.89
CA ILE A 30 -9.16 -0.76 4.43
C ILE A 30 -10.49 -1.05 5.17
N ILE A 31 -10.97 -0.11 5.98
CA ILE A 31 -12.23 -0.25 6.72
C ILE A 31 -13.44 -0.30 5.75
N VAL A 32 -13.42 0.52 4.70
CA VAL A 32 -14.48 0.54 3.68
C VAL A 32 -14.48 -0.78 2.91
N VAL A 33 -13.31 -1.27 2.51
CA VAL A 33 -13.16 -2.57 1.82
C VAL A 33 -13.72 -3.69 2.69
N ASP A 34 -13.38 -3.75 3.98
CA ASP A 34 -13.87 -4.78 4.90
C ASP A 34 -15.40 -4.81 4.95
N LYS A 35 -16.03 -3.66 5.11
CA LYS A 35 -17.49 -3.55 5.20
C LYS A 35 -18.21 -3.90 3.89
N LEU A 36 -17.67 -3.47 2.75
CA LEU A 36 -18.31 -3.64 1.45
C LEU A 36 -17.99 -5.00 0.81
N ALA A 37 -16.79 -5.52 0.99
CA ALA A 37 -16.38 -6.82 0.43
C ALA A 37 -17.21 -7.99 0.98
N ALA A 38 -17.79 -7.85 2.16
CA ALA A 38 -18.70 -8.85 2.73
C ALA A 38 -19.96 -9.06 1.85
N HIS A 39 -20.45 -8.00 1.20
CA HIS A 39 -21.73 -7.98 0.48
C HIS A 39 -21.59 -8.02 -1.04
N ILE A 40 -20.41 -7.68 -1.57
CA ILE A 40 -20.16 -7.55 -3.01
C ILE A 40 -19.14 -8.60 -3.43
N ARG A 41 -19.25 -9.09 -4.68
CA ARG A 41 -18.21 -9.97 -5.24
C ARG A 41 -16.90 -9.20 -5.38
N PRO A 42 -15.76 -9.74 -4.92
CA PRO A 42 -14.47 -9.02 -4.92
C PRO A 42 -14.10 -8.43 -6.29
N PHE A 43 -14.34 -9.17 -7.36
CA PHE A 43 -14.05 -8.71 -8.72
C PHE A 43 -14.88 -7.47 -9.11
N HIS A 44 -16.19 -7.45 -8.83
CA HIS A 44 -17.03 -6.30 -9.16
C HIS A 44 -16.70 -5.09 -8.30
N PHE A 45 -16.32 -5.31 -7.04
CA PHE A 45 -15.88 -4.27 -6.16
C PHE A 45 -14.56 -3.64 -6.64
N SER A 46 -13.57 -4.48 -6.99
CA SER A 46 -12.29 -4.06 -7.56
C SER A 46 -12.50 -3.27 -8.86
N LEU A 47 -13.31 -3.78 -9.77
CA LEU A 47 -13.61 -3.10 -11.04
C LEU A 47 -14.24 -1.71 -10.81
N GLY A 48 -15.22 -1.61 -9.89
CA GLY A 48 -15.88 -0.34 -9.59
C GLY A 48 -14.90 0.70 -9.05
N GLN A 49 -14.05 0.33 -8.09
CA GLN A 49 -13.06 1.26 -7.55
C GLN A 49 -12.02 1.68 -8.59
N PHE A 50 -11.59 0.78 -9.49
CA PHE A 50 -10.66 1.14 -10.57
C PHE A 50 -11.27 2.07 -11.60
N ILE A 51 -12.56 1.90 -11.95
CA ILE A 51 -13.25 2.83 -12.83
C ILE A 51 -13.26 4.23 -12.22
N VAL A 52 -13.64 4.37 -10.95
CA VAL A 52 -13.66 5.67 -10.27
C VAL A 52 -12.25 6.26 -10.21
N CYS A 53 -11.26 5.47 -9.81
CA CYS A 53 -9.87 5.91 -9.75
C CYS A 53 -9.35 6.37 -11.12
N ALA A 54 -9.62 5.61 -12.17
CA ALA A 54 -9.22 5.93 -13.54
C ALA A 54 -9.86 7.24 -14.03
N LEU A 55 -11.15 7.45 -13.77
CA LEU A 55 -11.83 8.69 -14.14
C LEU A 55 -11.27 9.90 -13.41
N LEU A 56 -11.04 9.79 -12.10
CA LEU A 56 -10.43 10.86 -11.32
C LEU A 56 -9.00 11.16 -11.76
N SER A 57 -8.19 10.12 -12.02
CA SER A 57 -6.83 10.28 -12.52
C SER A 57 -6.79 10.90 -13.91
N LEU A 58 -7.73 10.50 -14.78
CA LEU A 58 -7.85 11.09 -16.12
C LEU A 58 -8.16 12.60 -16.03
N VAL A 59 -9.11 12.98 -15.19
CA VAL A 59 -9.45 14.40 -14.97
C VAL A 59 -8.24 15.16 -14.42
N SER A 60 -7.55 14.60 -13.40
CA SER A 60 -6.36 15.21 -12.81
C SER A 60 -5.24 15.39 -13.84
N MET A 61 -5.03 14.40 -14.70
CA MET A 61 -4.03 14.44 -15.77
C MET A 61 -4.27 15.62 -16.71
N PHE A 62 -5.50 15.87 -17.13
CA PHE A 62 -5.81 16.99 -18.02
C PHE A 62 -5.77 18.35 -17.34
N ILE A 63 -5.91 18.41 -16.00
CA ILE A 63 -5.84 19.68 -15.25
C ILE A 63 -4.40 20.08 -14.93
N PHE A 64 -3.57 19.11 -14.54
CA PHE A 64 -2.25 19.36 -13.96
C PHE A 64 -1.09 18.99 -14.89
N GLU A 65 -1.32 18.24 -15.95
CA GLU A 65 -0.28 17.71 -16.83
C GLU A 65 -0.65 17.97 -18.30
N GLU A 66 0.37 18.04 -19.15
CA GLU A 66 0.24 18.09 -20.61
C GLU A 66 0.59 16.72 -21.21
N PRO A 67 -0.34 15.76 -21.23
CA PRO A 67 -0.05 14.41 -21.70
C PRO A 67 0.26 14.41 -23.20
N THR A 68 1.43 13.91 -23.57
CA THR A 68 1.78 13.69 -24.97
C THR A 68 1.67 12.21 -25.30
N LEU A 69 1.16 11.89 -26.50
CA LEU A 69 1.06 10.50 -26.96
C LEU A 69 2.44 9.82 -26.98
N ALA A 70 3.51 10.56 -27.26
CA ALA A 70 4.87 10.05 -27.26
C ALA A 70 5.30 9.61 -25.86
N ALA A 71 4.98 10.38 -24.81
CA ALA A 71 5.28 10.02 -23.42
C ALA A 71 4.49 8.78 -22.98
N ILE A 72 3.21 8.69 -23.31
CA ILE A 72 2.38 7.51 -23.04
C ILE A 72 2.95 6.27 -23.73
N TRP A 73 3.34 6.39 -24.99
CA TRP A 73 3.87 5.28 -25.76
C TRP A 73 5.23 4.81 -25.24
N SER A 74 6.10 5.73 -24.80
CA SER A 74 7.39 5.37 -24.18
C SER A 74 7.24 4.66 -22.83
N GLY A 75 6.19 4.97 -22.06
CA GLY A 75 5.89 4.35 -20.76
C GLY A 75 4.94 3.15 -20.83
N LYS A 76 4.54 2.68 -21.99
CA LYS A 76 3.49 1.65 -22.18
C LYS A 76 3.71 0.37 -21.37
N GLU A 77 4.95 -0.10 -21.26
CA GLU A 77 5.27 -1.33 -20.53
C GLU A 77 5.02 -1.17 -19.04
N MET A 78 5.44 -0.03 -18.46
CA MET A 78 5.18 0.30 -17.07
C MET A 78 3.68 0.51 -16.80
N ILE A 79 2.98 1.17 -17.71
CA ILE A 79 1.53 1.39 -17.61
C ILE A 79 0.79 0.05 -17.61
N LEU A 80 1.15 -0.88 -18.52
CA LEU A 80 0.56 -2.21 -18.57
C LEU A 80 0.89 -3.03 -17.32
N TYR A 81 2.14 -3.01 -16.87
CA TYR A 81 2.56 -3.70 -15.65
C TYR A 81 1.78 -3.19 -14.42
N CYS A 82 1.75 -1.89 -14.21
CA CYS A 82 1.04 -1.28 -13.08
C CYS A 82 -0.48 -1.51 -13.17
N GLY A 83 -1.06 -1.37 -14.36
CA GLY A 83 -2.51 -1.52 -14.54
C GLY A 83 -2.98 -2.97 -14.39
N ILE A 84 -2.29 -3.92 -15.00
CA ILE A 84 -2.73 -5.32 -15.02
C ILE A 84 -2.21 -6.07 -13.78
N LEU A 85 -0.90 -6.09 -13.56
CA LEU A 85 -0.31 -6.94 -12.54
C LEU A 85 -0.49 -6.34 -11.14
N SER A 86 -0.11 -5.09 -10.95
CA SER A 86 -0.25 -4.43 -9.65
C SER A 86 -1.71 -4.04 -9.38
N GLY A 87 -2.37 -3.37 -10.32
CA GLY A 87 -3.74 -2.91 -10.19
C GLY A 87 -4.74 -4.08 -10.20
N ALA A 88 -5.02 -4.66 -11.36
CA ALA A 88 -6.11 -5.62 -11.50
C ALA A 88 -5.89 -6.89 -10.67
N VAL A 89 -4.71 -7.50 -10.72
CA VAL A 89 -4.42 -8.74 -9.98
C VAL A 89 -4.17 -8.43 -8.51
N GLY A 90 -3.23 -7.55 -8.17
CA GLY A 90 -2.82 -7.28 -6.79
C GLY A 90 -3.98 -6.82 -5.90
N TYR A 91 -4.70 -5.79 -6.30
CA TYR A 91 -5.84 -5.30 -5.51
C TYR A 91 -7.02 -6.27 -5.45
N THR A 92 -7.28 -7.03 -6.52
CA THR A 92 -8.34 -8.05 -6.46
C THR A 92 -7.97 -9.14 -5.45
N MET A 93 -6.72 -9.60 -5.43
CA MET A 93 -6.23 -10.55 -4.44
C MET A 93 -6.26 -9.97 -3.03
N GLN A 94 -5.95 -8.69 -2.86
CA GLN A 94 -6.07 -7.99 -1.58
C GLN A 94 -7.52 -8.03 -1.07
N ILE A 95 -8.50 -7.70 -1.90
CA ILE A 95 -9.93 -7.71 -1.52
C ILE A 95 -10.38 -9.12 -1.16
N ILE A 96 -9.95 -10.14 -1.92
CA ILE A 96 -10.24 -11.54 -1.62
C ILE A 96 -9.65 -11.92 -0.25
N GLY A 97 -8.41 -11.56 0.01
CA GLY A 97 -7.72 -11.86 1.27
C GLY A 97 -8.30 -11.12 2.48
N GLN A 98 -8.85 -9.93 2.28
CA GLN A 98 -9.52 -9.16 3.34
C GLN A 98 -10.92 -9.66 3.63
N LYS A 99 -11.56 -10.35 2.70
CA LYS A 99 -12.94 -10.81 2.85
C LYS A 99 -13.07 -11.82 4.00
N GLY A 100 -13.75 -11.40 5.07
CA GLY A 100 -13.93 -12.21 6.29
C GLY A 100 -12.72 -12.23 7.23
N ALA A 101 -11.65 -11.50 6.93
CA ALA A 101 -10.52 -11.31 7.83
C ALA A 101 -10.79 -10.17 8.81
N ASN A 102 -10.11 -10.19 9.95
CA ASN A 102 -10.14 -9.06 10.86
C ASN A 102 -9.39 -7.86 10.22
N PRO A 103 -10.00 -6.65 10.13
CA PRO A 103 -9.37 -5.49 9.50
C PRO A 103 -7.99 -5.13 10.07
N THR A 104 -7.82 -5.29 11.37
CA THR A 104 -6.52 -5.08 12.04
C THR A 104 -5.47 -6.06 11.56
N LEU A 105 -5.83 -7.35 11.45
CA LEU A 105 -4.93 -8.37 10.90
C LEU A 105 -4.58 -8.10 9.45
N ALA A 106 -5.57 -7.72 8.63
CA ALA A 106 -5.35 -7.36 7.24
C ALA A 106 -4.38 -6.18 7.11
N ALA A 107 -4.56 -5.12 7.91
CA ALA A 107 -3.67 -3.96 7.91
C ALA A 107 -2.23 -4.35 8.30
N ILE A 108 -2.05 -5.22 9.29
CA ILE A 108 -0.75 -5.69 9.73
C ILE A 108 -0.07 -6.52 8.63
N VAL A 109 -0.79 -7.46 8.02
CA VAL A 109 -0.25 -8.27 6.92
C VAL A 109 0.12 -7.38 5.73
N LEU A 110 -0.72 -6.41 5.35
CA LEU A 110 -0.40 -5.45 4.30
C LEU A 110 0.84 -4.61 4.61
N SER A 111 1.12 -4.32 5.88
CA SER A 111 2.34 -3.61 6.27
C SER A 111 3.63 -4.40 5.96
N THR A 112 3.55 -5.73 5.78
CA THR A 112 4.71 -6.54 5.34
C THR A 112 5.14 -6.21 3.92
N GLU A 113 4.25 -5.66 3.09
CA GLU A 113 4.54 -5.24 1.72
C GLU A 113 5.76 -4.32 1.66
N SER A 114 5.88 -3.38 2.59
CA SER A 114 7.02 -2.46 2.66
C SER A 114 8.36 -3.18 2.89
N VAL A 115 8.35 -4.24 3.68
CA VAL A 115 9.54 -5.07 3.95
C VAL A 115 9.92 -5.87 2.71
N PHE A 116 8.94 -6.53 2.07
CA PHE A 116 9.18 -7.30 0.84
C PHE A 116 9.59 -6.40 -0.33
N SER A 117 9.00 -5.21 -0.45
CA SER A 117 9.40 -4.21 -1.43
C SER A 117 10.85 -3.77 -1.26
N ALA A 118 11.28 -3.51 -0.02
CA ALA A 118 12.65 -3.15 0.31
C ALA A 118 13.64 -4.29 -0.05
N ILE A 119 13.29 -5.54 0.28
CA ILE A 119 14.09 -6.72 -0.05
C ILE A 119 14.17 -6.91 -1.57
N GLY A 120 13.04 -6.79 -2.27
CA GLY A 120 12.96 -6.89 -3.72
C GLY A 120 13.82 -5.83 -4.42
N GLY A 121 13.70 -4.55 -4.02
CA GLY A 121 14.49 -3.45 -4.56
C GLY A 121 16.00 -3.69 -4.41
N MET A 122 16.42 -4.30 -3.32
CA MET A 122 17.82 -4.67 -3.09
C MET A 122 18.27 -5.83 -3.98
N ILE A 123 17.48 -6.89 -4.12
CA ILE A 123 17.81 -8.06 -4.94
C ILE A 123 17.98 -7.66 -6.42
N PHE A 124 17.11 -6.77 -6.90
CA PHE A 124 17.16 -6.27 -8.27
C PHE A 124 18.16 -5.11 -8.46
N GLY A 125 18.87 -4.69 -7.41
CA GLY A 125 19.88 -3.63 -7.49
C GLY A 125 19.31 -2.24 -7.80
N ILE A 126 18.01 -2.04 -7.60
CA ILE A 126 17.32 -0.79 -7.88
C ILE A 126 17.56 0.23 -6.75
N ASP A 127 17.63 -0.25 -5.51
CA ASP A 127 17.84 0.58 -4.32
C ASP A 127 19.05 0.13 -3.50
N SER A 128 19.85 1.10 -3.05
CA SER A 128 20.85 0.89 -2.00
C SER A 128 20.23 1.28 -0.65
N ILE A 129 19.84 0.27 0.13
CA ILE A 129 19.26 0.53 1.45
C ILE A 129 20.37 0.87 2.44
N SER A 130 20.24 2.01 3.12
CA SER A 130 21.17 2.37 4.20
C SER A 130 20.99 1.44 5.42
N LEU A 131 22.01 1.36 6.29
CA LEU A 131 21.93 0.58 7.53
C LEU A 131 20.69 0.96 8.38
N ILE A 132 20.33 2.23 8.39
CA ILE A 132 19.13 2.75 9.07
C ILE A 132 17.84 2.19 8.42
N GLY A 133 17.82 2.02 7.11
CA GLY A 133 16.71 1.39 6.40
C GLY A 133 16.51 -0.07 6.79
N TYR A 134 17.59 -0.85 6.94
CA TYR A 134 17.52 -2.22 7.47
C TYR A 134 16.96 -2.29 8.88
N LEU A 135 17.41 -1.39 9.75
CA LEU A 135 16.89 -1.29 11.11
C LEU A 135 15.39 -0.95 11.12
N GLY A 136 14.97 -0.02 10.26
CA GLY A 136 13.54 0.31 10.07
C GLY A 136 12.70 -0.89 9.64
N CYS A 137 13.16 -1.66 8.66
CA CYS A 137 12.49 -2.88 8.21
C CYS A 137 12.41 -3.93 9.33
N ALA A 138 13.49 -4.11 10.09
CA ALA A 138 13.52 -5.04 11.22
C ALA A 138 12.53 -4.64 12.32
N VAL A 139 12.45 -3.36 12.67
CA VAL A 139 11.50 -2.83 13.66
C VAL A 139 10.05 -3.05 13.20
N ILE A 140 9.74 -2.77 11.93
CA ILE A 140 8.41 -3.02 11.36
C ILE A 140 8.08 -4.52 11.46
N PHE A 141 9.00 -5.39 11.07
CA PHE A 141 8.78 -6.84 11.07
C PHE A 141 8.56 -7.38 12.49
N VAL A 142 9.36 -6.94 13.47
CA VAL A 142 9.18 -7.28 14.88
C VAL A 142 7.84 -6.77 15.41
N GLY A 143 7.45 -5.55 15.09
CA GLY A 143 6.14 -4.98 15.44
C GLY A 143 4.97 -5.80 14.90
N ILE A 144 5.07 -6.28 13.64
CA ILE A 144 4.08 -7.17 13.02
C ILE A 144 3.97 -8.48 13.81
N ILE A 145 5.09 -9.13 14.13
CA ILE A 145 5.10 -10.40 14.89
C ILE A 145 4.47 -10.22 16.26
N ILE A 146 4.85 -9.19 17.00
CA ILE A 146 4.31 -8.92 18.36
C ILE A 146 2.78 -8.71 18.28
N SER A 147 2.31 -7.95 17.29
CA SER A 147 0.89 -7.69 17.10
C SER A 147 0.10 -8.97 16.78
N GLN A 148 0.69 -9.93 16.06
CA GLN A 148 0.06 -11.21 15.75
C GLN A 148 -0.07 -12.11 16.99
N ILE A 149 0.91 -12.11 17.87
CA ILE A 149 0.92 -12.91 19.11
C ILE A 149 -0.20 -12.45 20.04
N ASP A 150 -0.37 -11.15 20.24
CA ASP A 150 -1.41 -10.59 21.14
C ASP A 150 -2.83 -10.90 20.64
N ILE A 151 -3.08 -10.82 19.34
CA ILE A 151 -4.39 -11.13 18.75
C ILE A 151 -4.71 -12.64 18.88
N SER A 152 -3.72 -13.51 18.73
CA SER A 152 -3.91 -14.96 18.90
C SER A 152 -4.23 -15.33 20.36
N GLY A 153 -3.67 -14.64 21.33
CA GLY A 153 -3.96 -14.84 22.76
C GLY A 153 -5.40 -14.52 23.15
N LYS A 154 -5.96 -13.44 22.61
CA LYS A 154 -7.35 -13.02 22.90
C LYS A 154 -8.42 -13.94 22.31
N LYS A 155 -8.12 -14.68 21.24
CA LYS A 155 -9.07 -15.61 20.62
C LYS A 155 -9.23 -16.90 21.43
N LYS A 156 -8.20 -17.37 22.14
CA LYS A 156 -8.24 -18.56 23.00
C LYS A 156 -9.02 -18.38 24.31
N LEU A 157 -9.32 -17.14 24.71
CA LEU A 157 -10.05 -16.82 25.93
C LEU A 157 -11.59 -16.66 25.71
N LYS A 158 -12.07 -16.83 24.47
CA LYS A 158 -13.49 -16.70 24.11
C LYS A 158 -14.14 -17.99 23.59
N GLU A 159 -13.39 -19.10 23.56
CA GLU A 159 -13.89 -20.47 23.39
C GLU A 159 -13.92 -21.19 24.75
#